data_2fd646c22255df7e25967578e7cea79a
#
_entry.id   2fd646c22255df7e25967578e7cea79a
#
_cell.length_a   1.000
_cell.length_b   1.000
_cell.length_c   1.000
_cell.angle_alpha   90.00
_cell.angle_beta   90.00
_cell.angle_gamma   90.00
#
_symmetry.space_group_name_H-M   'P 1'
#
loop_
_entity.id
_entity.type
_entity.pdbx_description
1 polymer ?
#
loop_
_entity_poly.entity_id
_entity_poly.type
_entity_poly.pdbx_seq_one_letter_code
_entity_poly.pdbx_strand_id
1 'polypeptide(L)'
;MLGISEHELCTASEDNQQREAEFMARSYKSFVRGYTIITGIGYLAAIIPSFIYNVAHGGIGWFMVLITSLMLMFSFINVPVLVRENRALWTLGTSTVSLMLLYVAGCVYSHGDWFVMAVLGTLLGEAIVFLPFVLRSEQLEKYVRNSKGLVCMAADSVLTFACVIYGTLKYGDVVDLRDGMLATVACVALVWAVFLIIRYLKANGFFKCALCFAASAVWVVAMTVLSNAWNGMKLSEIFSVKGADNSRYDVIV
;
A
#
# COMPACT_ATOMS: atom_id res chain seq x y z
N MET A 1 -2.71 47.88 -44.13
CA MET A 1 -1.92 47.45 -42.93
C MET A 1 -2.73 47.90 -41.73
N LEU A 2 -3.30 46.96 -41.02
CA LEU A 2 -4.00 47.21 -39.75
C LEU A 2 -2.93 47.49 -38.71
N GLY A 3 -2.81 48.77 -38.28
CA GLY A 3 -1.83 49.19 -37.27
C GLY A 3 -2.23 48.77 -35.85
N ILE A 4 -2.28 47.48 -35.62
CA ILE A 4 -2.47 46.94 -34.28
C ILE A 4 -1.10 46.94 -33.62
N SER A 5 -0.97 47.66 -32.51
CA SER A 5 0.30 47.69 -31.77
C SER A 5 0.59 46.35 -31.10
N GLU A 6 1.88 46.00 -30.95
CA GLU A 6 2.27 44.78 -30.23
C GLU A 6 1.68 44.75 -28.81
N HIS A 7 1.51 45.90 -28.19
CA HIS A 7 0.90 46.02 -26.87
C HIS A 7 -0.58 45.61 -26.86
N GLU A 8 -1.36 45.94 -27.90
CA GLU A 8 -2.77 45.55 -28.03
C GLU A 8 -2.91 44.04 -28.28
N LEU A 9 -1.98 43.45 -29.04
CA LEU A 9 -1.93 42.00 -29.25
C LEU A 9 -1.61 41.25 -27.97
N CYS A 10 -0.65 41.70 -27.16
CA CYS A 10 -0.33 41.13 -25.87
C CYS A 10 -1.49 41.23 -24.89
N THR A 11 -2.13 42.41 -24.79
CA THR A 11 -3.27 42.62 -23.89
C THR A 11 -4.48 41.76 -24.29
N ALA A 12 -4.76 41.63 -25.58
CA ALA A 12 -5.84 40.77 -26.07
C ALA A 12 -5.55 39.28 -25.83
N SER A 13 -4.26 38.85 -25.85
CA SER A 13 -3.85 37.52 -25.52
C SER A 13 -4.02 37.21 -24.01
N GLU A 14 -3.67 38.15 -23.14
CA GLU A 14 -3.83 38.03 -21.69
C GLU A 14 -5.32 37.97 -21.29
N ASP A 15 -6.17 38.83 -21.89
CA ASP A 15 -7.62 38.82 -21.66
C ASP A 15 -8.25 37.49 -22.09
N ASN A 16 -7.82 36.91 -23.21
CA ASN A 16 -8.31 35.61 -23.65
C ASN A 16 -7.88 34.47 -22.70
N GLN A 17 -6.64 34.48 -22.24
CA GLN A 17 -6.16 33.50 -21.25
C GLN A 17 -6.91 33.60 -19.92
N GLN A 18 -7.21 34.82 -19.46
CA GLN A 18 -8.01 35.02 -18.25
C GLN A 18 -9.45 34.51 -18.42
N ARG A 19 -10.10 34.75 -19.54
CA ARG A 19 -11.45 34.25 -19.86
C ARG A 19 -11.48 32.72 -19.92
N GLU A 20 -10.49 32.10 -20.54
CA GLU A 20 -10.36 30.63 -20.57
C GLU A 20 -10.15 30.04 -19.17
N ALA A 21 -9.30 30.65 -18.35
CA ALA A 21 -9.06 30.24 -16.97
C ALA A 21 -10.34 30.36 -16.11
N GLU A 22 -11.10 31.45 -16.27
CA GLU A 22 -12.39 31.63 -15.59
C GLU A 22 -13.43 30.61 -16.05
N PHE A 23 -13.51 30.37 -17.36
CA PHE A 23 -14.43 29.38 -17.93
C PHE A 23 -14.11 27.96 -17.39
N MET A 24 -12.82 27.58 -17.40
CA MET A 24 -12.38 26.31 -16.83
C MET A 24 -12.68 26.21 -15.33
N ALA A 25 -12.47 27.29 -14.58
CA ALA A 25 -12.77 27.32 -13.15
C ALA A 25 -14.27 27.16 -12.86
N ARG A 26 -15.14 27.80 -13.66
CA ARG A 26 -16.61 27.66 -13.54
C ARG A 26 -17.08 26.28 -13.94
N SER A 27 -16.56 25.75 -15.03
CA SER A 27 -16.85 24.40 -15.51
C SER A 27 -16.45 23.35 -14.46
N TYR A 28 -15.26 23.48 -13.87
CA TYR A 28 -14.80 22.60 -12.80
C TYR A 28 -15.70 22.67 -11.56
N LYS A 29 -16.09 23.86 -11.11
CA LYS A 29 -17.03 24.01 -9.98
C LYS A 29 -18.38 23.35 -10.26
N SER A 30 -18.90 23.49 -11.47
CA SER A 30 -20.15 22.84 -11.88
C SER A 30 -20.01 21.32 -11.89
N PHE A 31 -18.91 20.82 -12.44
CA PHE A 31 -18.59 19.39 -12.44
C PHE A 31 -18.50 18.82 -11.02
N VAL A 32 -17.71 19.46 -10.14
CA VAL A 32 -17.56 19.01 -8.73
C VAL A 32 -18.90 19.01 -8.02
N ARG A 33 -19.74 20.03 -8.22
CA ARG A 33 -21.09 20.08 -7.63
C ARG A 33 -21.96 18.93 -8.12
N GLY A 34 -22.04 18.70 -9.43
CA GLY A 34 -22.82 17.59 -10.01
C GLY A 34 -22.32 16.24 -9.51
N TYR A 35 -21.00 16.04 -9.50
CA TYR A 35 -20.36 14.84 -9.00
C TYR A 35 -20.67 14.58 -7.53
N THR A 36 -20.59 15.60 -6.66
CA THR A 36 -20.88 15.48 -5.23
C THR A 36 -22.36 15.14 -4.99
N ILE A 37 -23.27 15.69 -5.79
CA ILE A 37 -24.70 15.37 -5.69
C ILE A 37 -24.95 13.91 -6.07
N ILE A 38 -24.41 13.46 -7.21
CA ILE A 38 -24.58 12.08 -7.68
C ILE A 38 -24.01 11.06 -6.69
N THR A 39 -22.78 11.29 -6.22
CA THR A 39 -22.16 10.39 -5.22
C THR A 39 -22.90 10.44 -3.89
N GLY A 40 -23.37 11.62 -3.46
CA GLY A 40 -24.18 11.79 -2.26
C GLY A 40 -25.50 11.01 -2.32
N ILE A 41 -26.20 11.06 -3.46
CA ILE A 41 -27.41 10.24 -3.68
C ILE A 41 -27.08 8.75 -3.61
N GLY A 42 -25.96 8.33 -4.20
CA GLY A 42 -25.50 6.93 -4.12
C GLY A 42 -25.25 6.47 -2.68
N TYR A 43 -24.60 7.28 -1.86
CA TYR A 43 -24.38 6.97 -0.43
C TYR A 43 -25.70 6.93 0.35
N LEU A 44 -26.61 7.87 0.13
CA LEU A 44 -27.94 7.86 0.77
C LEU A 44 -28.75 6.63 0.38
N ALA A 45 -28.69 6.23 -0.90
CA ALA A 45 -29.35 5.03 -1.39
C ALA A 45 -28.82 3.73 -0.74
N ALA A 46 -27.57 3.72 -0.29
CA ALA A 46 -26.99 2.60 0.45
C ALA A 46 -27.34 2.67 1.96
N ILE A 47 -27.27 3.87 2.55
CA ILE A 47 -27.46 4.08 4.00
C ILE A 47 -28.91 3.86 4.41
N ILE A 48 -29.87 4.43 3.68
CA ILE A 48 -31.29 4.44 4.08
C ILE A 48 -31.86 3.02 4.16
N PRO A 49 -31.78 2.16 3.13
CA PRO A 49 -32.30 0.80 3.22
C PRO A 49 -31.58 -0.03 4.29
N SER A 50 -30.26 0.14 4.43
CA SER A 50 -29.48 -0.57 5.43
C SER A 50 -29.83 -0.14 6.85
N PHE A 51 -30.12 1.13 7.07
CA PHE A 51 -30.60 1.64 8.35
C PHE A 51 -31.98 1.06 8.70
N ILE A 52 -32.92 1.08 7.76
CA ILE A 52 -34.26 0.52 7.94
C ILE A 52 -34.18 -0.97 8.28
N TYR A 53 -33.35 -1.72 7.51
CA TYR A 53 -33.14 -3.14 7.76
C TYR A 53 -32.59 -3.39 9.17
N ASN A 54 -31.63 -2.58 9.58
CA ASN A 54 -30.95 -2.71 10.87
C ASN A 54 -31.89 -2.42 12.06
N VAL A 55 -32.71 -1.38 11.93
CA VAL A 55 -33.75 -1.05 12.94
C VAL A 55 -34.78 -2.18 13.05
N ALA A 56 -35.18 -2.79 11.93
CA ALA A 56 -36.14 -3.89 11.91
C ALA A 56 -35.59 -5.19 12.51
N HIS A 57 -34.31 -5.46 12.41
CA HIS A 57 -33.67 -6.73 12.83
C HIS A 57 -32.75 -6.61 14.07
N GLY A 58 -32.60 -5.42 14.62
CA GLY A 58 -31.92 -5.20 15.92
C GLY A 58 -30.40 -5.40 15.93
N GLY A 59 -29.69 -5.19 14.81
CA GLY A 59 -28.24 -5.44 14.70
C GLY A 59 -27.40 -4.19 14.38
N ILE A 60 -26.91 -3.45 15.37
CA ILE A 60 -26.09 -2.22 15.14
C ILE A 60 -24.72 -2.52 14.52
N GLY A 61 -24.14 -3.68 14.77
CA GLY A 61 -22.77 -4.00 14.35
C GLY A 61 -22.56 -3.99 12.84
N TRP A 62 -23.44 -4.58 12.07
CA TRP A 62 -23.39 -4.58 10.60
C TRP A 62 -23.49 -3.16 10.02
N PHE A 63 -24.34 -2.33 10.60
CA PHE A 63 -24.52 -0.95 10.15
C PHE A 63 -23.25 -0.10 10.35
N MET A 64 -22.51 -0.32 11.44
CA MET A 64 -21.22 0.34 11.68
C MET A 64 -20.18 -0.06 10.62
N VAL A 65 -20.10 -1.35 10.26
CA VAL A 65 -19.21 -1.83 9.19
C VAL A 65 -19.58 -1.19 7.84
N LEU A 66 -20.87 -1.07 7.55
CA LEU A 66 -21.32 -0.43 6.31
C LEU A 66 -20.95 1.06 6.26
N ILE A 67 -21.20 1.81 7.34
CA ILE A 67 -20.86 3.25 7.40
C ILE A 67 -19.37 3.46 7.23
N THR A 68 -18.54 2.70 7.93
CA THR A 68 -17.08 2.83 7.83
C THR A 68 -16.54 2.42 6.46
N SER A 69 -17.17 1.44 5.80
CA SER A 69 -16.86 1.07 4.41
C SER A 69 -17.21 2.20 3.44
N LEU A 70 -18.36 2.86 3.63
CA LEU A 70 -18.74 4.02 2.82
C LEU A 70 -17.82 5.22 3.06
N MET A 71 -17.33 5.43 4.28
CA MET A 71 -16.30 6.44 4.57
C MET A 71 -15.00 6.14 3.83
N LEU A 72 -14.60 4.89 3.74
CA LEU A 72 -13.42 4.47 2.97
C LEU A 72 -13.63 4.73 1.47
N MET A 73 -14.78 4.37 0.91
CA MET A 73 -15.13 4.69 -0.47
C MET A 73 -15.15 6.21 -0.72
N PHE A 74 -15.70 6.99 0.20
CA PHE A 74 -15.68 8.45 0.13
C PHE A 74 -14.26 8.99 0.07
N SER A 75 -13.35 8.45 0.88
CA SER A 75 -11.95 8.85 0.92
C SER A 75 -11.24 8.63 -0.43
N PHE A 76 -11.48 7.50 -1.10
CA PHE A 76 -10.85 7.22 -2.40
C PHE A 76 -11.52 7.94 -3.57
N ILE A 77 -12.82 8.12 -3.55
CA ILE A 77 -13.60 8.61 -4.69
C ILE A 77 -13.80 10.13 -4.62
N ASN A 78 -14.17 10.66 -3.46
CA ASN A 78 -14.55 12.07 -3.33
C ASN A 78 -13.40 12.98 -2.92
N VAL A 79 -12.52 12.55 -2.01
CA VAL A 79 -11.43 13.39 -1.51
C VAL A 79 -10.51 13.89 -2.64
N PRO A 80 -10.06 13.07 -3.61
CA PRO A 80 -9.21 13.54 -4.70
C PRO A 80 -9.87 14.58 -5.61
N VAL A 81 -11.22 14.60 -5.68
CA VAL A 81 -11.99 15.54 -6.46
C VAL A 81 -12.26 16.84 -5.68
N LEU A 82 -12.51 16.73 -4.38
CA LEU A 82 -12.83 17.87 -3.52
C LEU A 82 -11.60 18.69 -3.13
N VAL A 83 -10.47 18.02 -2.87
CA VAL A 83 -9.23 18.66 -2.41
C VAL A 83 -8.35 19.00 -3.61
N ARG A 84 -7.97 20.28 -3.73
CA ARG A 84 -7.11 20.76 -4.81
C ARG A 84 -5.62 20.68 -4.48
N GLU A 85 -5.27 21.01 -3.25
CA GLU A 85 -3.88 21.05 -2.78
C GLU A 85 -3.53 19.75 -2.06
N ASN A 86 -2.35 19.23 -2.31
CA ASN A 86 -1.84 18.01 -1.66
C ASN A 86 -2.81 16.80 -1.71
N ARG A 87 -3.50 16.62 -2.84
CA ARG A 87 -4.54 15.58 -3.05
C ARG A 87 -4.11 14.21 -2.56
N ALA A 88 -2.88 13.80 -2.89
CA ALA A 88 -2.37 12.49 -2.52
C ALA A 88 -2.24 12.32 -1.00
N LEU A 89 -1.75 13.35 -0.30
CA LEU A 89 -1.60 13.30 1.16
C LEU A 89 -2.95 13.28 1.88
N TRP A 90 -3.90 14.12 1.42
CA TRP A 90 -5.25 14.12 1.98
C TRP A 90 -6.00 12.82 1.73
N THR A 91 -5.90 12.27 0.52
CA THR A 91 -6.52 10.98 0.19
C THR A 91 -5.91 9.87 1.03
N LEU A 92 -4.58 9.83 1.15
CA LEU A 92 -3.89 8.85 1.98
C LEU A 92 -4.32 8.97 3.45
N GLY A 93 -4.25 10.17 4.03
CA GLY A 93 -4.60 10.38 5.44
C GLY A 93 -6.05 10.01 5.75
N THR A 94 -7.00 10.44 4.90
CA THR A 94 -8.41 10.11 5.10
C THR A 94 -8.71 8.63 4.86
N SER A 95 -8.05 7.97 3.89
CA SER A 95 -8.22 6.53 3.65
C SER A 95 -7.66 5.69 4.80
N THR A 96 -6.48 6.04 5.32
CA THR A 96 -5.88 5.37 6.48
C THR A 96 -6.80 5.46 7.70
N VAL A 97 -7.30 6.67 8.01
CA VAL A 97 -8.23 6.86 9.15
C VAL A 97 -9.52 6.06 8.94
N SER A 98 -10.12 6.13 7.74
CA SER A 98 -11.34 5.38 7.43
C SER A 98 -11.13 3.86 7.51
N LEU A 99 -9.97 3.39 7.09
CA LEU A 99 -9.61 1.97 7.15
C LEU A 99 -9.41 1.50 8.59
N MET A 100 -8.79 2.32 9.45
CA MET A 100 -8.68 2.03 10.89
C MET A 100 -10.06 1.95 11.56
N LEU A 101 -10.97 2.87 11.23
CA LEU A 101 -12.35 2.83 11.72
C LEU A 101 -13.09 1.57 11.24
N LEU A 102 -12.86 1.16 9.99
CA LEU A 102 -13.42 -0.07 9.44
C LEU A 102 -12.92 -1.31 10.19
N TYR A 103 -11.63 -1.36 10.52
CA TYR A 103 -11.07 -2.46 11.32
C TYR A 103 -11.65 -2.51 12.73
N VAL A 104 -11.81 -1.34 13.38
CA VAL A 104 -12.48 -1.28 14.70
C VAL A 104 -13.91 -1.80 14.59
N ALA A 105 -14.69 -1.31 13.62
CA ALA A 105 -16.07 -1.77 13.41
C ALA A 105 -16.14 -3.27 13.10
N GLY A 106 -15.22 -3.77 12.25
CA GLY A 106 -15.12 -5.18 11.91
C GLY A 106 -14.76 -6.07 13.11
N CYS A 107 -13.81 -5.64 13.94
CA CYS A 107 -13.44 -6.37 15.16
C CYS A 107 -14.58 -6.41 16.19
N VAL A 108 -15.28 -5.29 16.38
CA VAL A 108 -16.45 -5.25 17.27
C VAL A 108 -17.55 -6.16 16.75
N TYR A 109 -17.79 -6.17 15.44
CA TYR A 109 -18.79 -7.02 14.82
C TYR A 109 -18.44 -8.52 14.87
N SER A 110 -17.20 -8.87 14.57
CA SER A 110 -16.73 -10.27 14.50
C SER A 110 -16.29 -10.83 15.85
N HIS A 111 -16.21 -9.99 16.90
CA HIS A 111 -15.60 -10.35 18.19
C HIS A 111 -14.18 -10.94 18.04
N GLY A 112 -13.46 -10.51 17.00
CA GLY A 112 -12.16 -11.06 16.64
C GLY A 112 -10.99 -10.21 17.12
N ASP A 113 -9.88 -10.88 17.42
CA ASP A 113 -8.65 -10.24 17.93
C ASP A 113 -7.65 -9.88 16.83
N TRP A 114 -8.07 -9.80 15.58
CA TRP A 114 -7.21 -9.60 14.41
C TRP A 114 -6.86 -8.13 14.13
N PHE A 115 -7.40 -7.18 14.91
CA PHE A 115 -7.25 -5.74 14.68
C PHE A 115 -5.78 -5.30 14.53
N VAL A 116 -4.92 -5.67 15.48
CA VAL A 116 -3.51 -5.22 15.49
C VAL A 116 -2.76 -5.77 14.27
N MET A 117 -3.05 -7.03 13.88
CA MET A 117 -2.43 -7.63 12.70
C MET A 117 -2.85 -6.94 11.40
N ALA A 118 -4.14 -6.60 11.29
CA ALA A 118 -4.67 -5.85 10.15
C ALA A 118 -4.04 -4.45 10.06
N VAL A 119 -3.93 -3.74 11.19
CA VAL A 119 -3.28 -2.41 11.27
C VAL A 119 -1.82 -2.49 10.85
N LEU A 120 -1.06 -3.43 11.39
CA LEU A 120 0.36 -3.60 11.04
C LEU A 120 0.55 -3.93 9.55
N GLY A 121 -0.27 -4.85 9.01
CA GLY A 121 -0.22 -5.21 7.59
C GLY A 121 -0.57 -4.03 6.67
N THR A 122 -1.55 -3.21 7.06
CA THR A 122 -1.92 -2.00 6.32
C THR A 122 -0.83 -0.96 6.36
N LEU A 123 -0.27 -0.68 7.54
CA LEU A 123 0.85 0.27 7.68
C LEU A 123 2.06 -0.16 6.87
N LEU A 124 2.36 -1.45 6.82
CA LEU A 124 3.41 -1.99 5.95
C LEU A 124 3.09 -1.77 4.47
N GLY A 125 1.88 -2.09 4.02
CA GLY A 125 1.45 -1.85 2.64
C GLY A 125 1.46 -0.37 2.26
N GLU A 126 0.98 0.50 3.13
CA GLU A 126 1.03 1.96 2.93
C GLU A 126 2.46 2.49 2.93
N ALA A 127 3.34 2.00 3.80
CA ALA A 127 4.75 2.40 3.82
C ALA A 127 5.42 2.04 2.49
N ILE A 128 5.29 0.82 2.00
CA ILE A 128 5.88 0.39 0.72
C ILE A 128 5.43 1.28 -0.44
N VAL A 129 4.14 1.61 -0.52
CA VAL A 129 3.56 2.34 -1.66
C VAL A 129 3.73 3.85 -1.52
N PHE A 130 3.41 4.41 -0.36
CA PHE A 130 3.26 5.86 -0.20
C PHE A 130 4.45 6.56 0.46
N LEU A 131 5.25 5.87 1.28
CA LEU A 131 6.39 6.48 1.95
C LEU A 131 7.39 7.12 0.98
N PRO A 132 7.71 6.53 -0.21
CA PRO A 132 8.55 7.19 -1.20
C PRO A 132 7.98 8.53 -1.69
N PHE A 133 6.65 8.64 -1.82
CA PHE A 133 5.99 9.86 -2.26
C PHE A 133 5.93 10.90 -1.13
N VAL A 134 5.62 10.48 0.09
CA VAL A 134 5.59 11.35 1.29
C VAL A 134 6.97 11.96 1.55
N LEU A 135 8.04 11.17 1.45
CA LEU A 135 9.42 11.66 1.61
C LEU A 135 9.89 12.59 0.47
N ARG A 136 9.11 12.70 -0.61
CA ARG A 136 9.36 13.61 -1.71
C ARG A 136 8.69 14.98 -1.51
N SER A 137 7.84 15.13 -0.47
CA SER A 137 7.22 16.41 -0.14
C SER A 137 8.27 17.44 0.32
N GLU A 138 8.05 18.70 0.00
CA GLU A 138 8.99 19.81 0.29
C GLU A 138 9.34 19.91 1.78
N GLN A 139 8.40 19.56 2.65
CA GLN A 139 8.58 19.63 4.11
C GLN A 139 9.62 18.63 4.64
N LEU A 140 9.68 17.42 4.06
CA LEU A 140 10.57 16.33 4.48
C LEU A 140 11.86 16.30 3.65
N GLU A 141 11.88 16.95 2.48
CA GLU A 141 13.06 17.00 1.61
C GLU A 141 14.27 17.58 2.33
N LYS A 142 14.08 18.57 3.18
CA LYS A 142 15.12 19.23 3.96
C LYS A 142 15.86 18.27 4.90
N TYR A 143 15.16 17.29 5.48
CA TYR A 143 15.71 16.35 6.46
C TYR A 143 16.31 15.08 5.83
N VAL A 144 15.78 14.64 4.67
CA VAL A 144 16.05 13.29 4.12
C VAL A 144 16.66 13.37 2.70
N ARG A 145 17.24 14.49 2.32
CA ARG A 145 17.68 14.82 0.95
C ARG A 145 18.42 13.69 0.21
N ASN A 146 19.35 13.01 0.87
CA ASN A 146 20.21 12.00 0.24
C ASN A 146 19.89 10.55 0.64
N SER A 147 19.07 10.34 1.68
CA SER A 147 18.82 9.03 2.29
C SER A 147 17.37 8.56 2.17
N LYS A 148 16.54 9.21 1.32
CA LYS A 148 15.11 8.88 1.14
C LYS A 148 14.87 7.38 0.96
N GLY A 149 15.60 6.73 0.06
CA GLY A 149 15.47 5.30 -0.18
C GLY A 149 15.91 4.42 1.00
N LEU A 150 16.95 4.85 1.75
CA LEU A 150 17.40 4.11 2.94
C LEU A 150 16.36 4.19 4.06
N VAL A 151 15.73 5.36 4.25
CA VAL A 151 14.68 5.55 5.24
C VAL A 151 13.44 4.71 4.91
N CYS A 152 13.02 4.66 3.62
CA CYS A 152 11.94 3.77 3.19
C CYS A 152 12.28 2.31 3.51
N MET A 153 13.43 1.85 3.06
CA MET A 153 13.88 0.46 3.26
C MET A 153 13.98 0.10 4.75
N ALA A 154 14.49 1.02 5.58
CA ALA A 154 14.56 0.81 7.03
C ALA A 154 13.16 0.73 7.67
N ALA A 155 12.25 1.64 7.32
CA ALA A 155 10.88 1.64 7.81
C ALA A 155 10.13 0.35 7.41
N ASP A 156 10.23 -0.06 6.14
CA ASP A 156 9.62 -1.28 5.63
C ASP A 156 10.17 -2.52 6.34
N SER A 157 11.49 -2.55 6.59
CA SER A 157 12.12 -3.64 7.33
C SER A 157 11.61 -3.72 8.77
N VAL A 158 11.55 -2.58 9.48
CA VAL A 158 11.04 -2.54 10.87
C VAL A 158 9.58 -2.99 10.94
N LEU A 159 8.72 -2.52 10.02
CA LEU A 159 7.32 -2.90 9.96
C LEU A 159 7.16 -4.40 9.63
N THR A 160 7.97 -4.93 8.71
CA THR A 160 7.97 -6.36 8.37
C THR A 160 8.31 -7.21 9.61
N PHE A 161 9.37 -6.86 10.34
CA PHE A 161 9.72 -7.54 11.58
C PHE A 161 8.61 -7.42 12.64
N ALA A 162 8.01 -6.25 12.80
CA ALA A 162 6.91 -6.05 13.73
C ALA A 162 5.70 -6.95 13.38
N CYS A 163 5.33 -7.04 12.10
CA CYS A 163 4.27 -7.93 11.63
C CYS A 163 4.56 -9.39 11.95
N VAL A 164 5.77 -9.86 11.67
CA VAL A 164 6.14 -11.26 11.89
C VAL A 164 6.21 -11.57 13.38
N ILE A 165 6.85 -10.73 14.19
CA ILE A 165 6.94 -10.91 15.64
C ILE A 165 5.54 -10.95 16.26
N TYR A 166 4.70 -9.99 15.95
CA TYR A 166 3.35 -9.94 16.50
C TYR A 166 2.50 -11.12 16.03
N GLY A 167 2.57 -11.47 14.73
CA GLY A 167 1.83 -12.60 14.16
C GLY A 167 2.22 -13.94 14.79
N THR A 168 3.51 -14.19 14.92
CA THR A 168 4.02 -15.45 15.51
C THR A 168 3.79 -15.52 17.02
N LEU A 169 3.92 -14.41 17.76
CA LEU A 169 3.64 -14.41 19.20
C LEU A 169 2.15 -14.61 19.51
N LYS A 170 1.27 -14.16 18.63
CA LYS A 170 -0.18 -14.23 18.85
C LYS A 170 -0.81 -15.51 18.32
N TYR A 171 -0.34 -16.01 17.18
CA TYR A 171 -1.00 -17.09 16.45
C TYR A 171 -0.12 -18.35 16.29
N GLY A 172 1.17 -18.29 16.63
CA GLY A 172 2.13 -19.38 16.49
C GLY A 172 2.75 -19.81 17.81
N ASP A 173 3.61 -20.81 17.72
CA ASP A 173 4.44 -21.29 18.81
C ASP A 173 5.84 -20.65 18.82
N VAL A 174 6.64 -20.90 19.86
CA VAL A 174 8.03 -20.38 19.96
C VAL A 174 8.92 -20.91 18.82
N VAL A 175 8.65 -22.11 18.32
CA VAL A 175 9.36 -22.71 17.17
C VAL A 175 9.04 -21.92 15.91
N ASP A 176 7.76 -21.56 15.70
CA ASP A 176 7.30 -20.75 14.57
C ASP A 176 7.92 -19.35 14.60
N LEU A 177 8.10 -18.76 15.79
CA LEU A 177 8.77 -17.47 15.94
C LEU A 177 10.21 -17.51 15.43
N ARG A 178 10.97 -18.54 15.79
CA ARG A 178 12.36 -18.70 15.37
C ARG A 178 12.46 -18.87 13.86
N ASP A 179 11.66 -19.76 13.30
CA ASP A 179 11.69 -20.08 11.87
C ASP A 179 11.14 -18.91 11.04
N GLY A 180 10.09 -18.24 11.51
CA GLY A 180 9.55 -17.02 10.93
C GLY A 180 10.55 -15.86 10.93
N MET A 181 11.29 -15.67 12.01
CA MET A 181 12.33 -14.64 12.09
C MET A 181 13.51 -14.92 11.15
N LEU A 182 13.95 -16.19 11.06
CA LEU A 182 15.02 -16.58 10.12
C LEU A 182 14.58 -16.33 8.67
N ALA A 183 13.38 -16.74 8.30
CA ALA A 183 12.83 -16.51 6.97
C ALA A 183 12.71 -15.00 6.68
N THR A 184 12.27 -14.20 7.66
CA THR A 184 12.12 -12.75 7.53
C THR A 184 13.47 -12.08 7.35
N VAL A 185 14.47 -12.40 8.17
CA VAL A 185 15.85 -11.88 8.02
C VAL A 185 16.38 -12.19 6.63
N ALA A 186 16.17 -13.42 6.17
CA ALA A 186 16.59 -13.83 4.85
C ALA A 186 15.91 -13.01 3.74
N CYS A 187 14.58 -12.87 3.76
CA CYS A 187 13.84 -12.09 2.76
C CYS A 187 14.25 -10.60 2.78
N VAL A 188 14.35 -10.01 3.96
CA VAL A 188 14.79 -8.61 4.12
C VAL A 188 16.21 -8.43 3.60
N ALA A 189 17.13 -9.35 3.89
CA ALA A 189 18.51 -9.29 3.40
C ALA A 189 18.58 -9.34 1.86
N LEU A 190 17.75 -10.16 1.20
CA LEU A 190 17.64 -10.18 -0.26
C LEU A 190 17.17 -8.82 -0.80
N VAL A 191 16.11 -8.26 -0.22
CA VAL A 191 15.57 -6.96 -0.65
C VAL A 191 16.63 -5.86 -0.46
N TRP A 192 17.37 -5.87 0.64
CA TRP A 192 18.48 -4.95 0.86
C TRP A 192 19.61 -5.16 -0.15
N ALA A 193 19.98 -6.40 -0.48
CA ALA A 193 21.00 -6.69 -1.48
C ALA A 193 20.60 -6.13 -2.86
N VAL A 194 19.36 -6.37 -3.30
CA VAL A 194 18.82 -5.82 -4.55
C VAL A 194 18.82 -4.29 -4.53
N PHE A 195 18.38 -3.68 -3.44
CA PHE A 195 18.39 -2.23 -3.27
C PHE A 195 19.80 -1.65 -3.39
N LEU A 196 20.80 -2.27 -2.74
CA LEU A 196 22.20 -1.83 -2.79
C LEU A 196 22.77 -1.95 -4.21
N ILE A 197 22.48 -3.05 -4.93
CA ILE A 197 22.88 -3.24 -6.32
C ILE A 197 22.31 -2.12 -7.20
N ILE A 198 21.01 -1.85 -7.10
CA ILE A 198 20.35 -0.84 -7.93
C ILE A 198 20.89 0.56 -7.64
N ARG A 199 21.11 0.89 -6.38
CA ARG A 199 21.45 2.24 -5.94
C ARG A 199 22.94 2.57 -6.07
N TYR A 200 23.80 1.67 -5.65
CA TYR A 200 25.24 1.98 -5.51
C TYR A 200 26.10 1.45 -6.66
N LEU A 201 25.64 0.45 -7.40
CA LEU A 201 26.40 -0.07 -8.52
C LEU A 201 26.33 0.89 -9.71
N LYS A 202 27.48 1.42 -10.12
CA LYS A 202 27.62 2.28 -11.31
C LYS A 202 27.78 1.41 -12.57
N ALA A 203 26.69 0.78 -13.01
CA ALA A 203 26.69 -0.09 -14.19
C ALA A 203 25.44 0.18 -15.05
N ASN A 204 25.44 -0.33 -16.29
CA ASN A 204 24.31 -0.24 -17.20
C ASN A 204 23.08 -0.96 -16.61
N GLY A 205 21.86 -0.47 -16.95
CA GLY A 205 20.60 -1.01 -16.45
C GLY A 205 20.47 -2.52 -16.67
N PHE A 206 20.83 -3.01 -17.84
CA PHE A 206 20.81 -4.45 -18.15
C PHE A 206 21.71 -5.28 -17.22
N PHE A 207 22.92 -4.78 -16.94
CA PHE A 207 23.84 -5.47 -16.04
C PHE A 207 23.32 -5.50 -14.60
N LYS A 208 22.70 -4.40 -14.13
CA LYS A 208 22.05 -4.36 -12.82
C LYS A 208 20.91 -5.38 -12.72
N CYS A 209 20.04 -5.45 -13.73
CA CYS A 209 18.97 -6.43 -13.79
C CYS A 209 19.52 -7.86 -13.76
N ALA A 210 20.52 -8.17 -14.60
CA ALA A 210 21.15 -9.49 -14.61
C ALA A 210 21.73 -9.87 -13.25
N LEU A 211 22.40 -8.93 -12.58
CA LEU A 211 22.97 -9.15 -11.25
C LEU A 211 21.90 -9.35 -10.17
N CYS A 212 20.79 -8.60 -10.24
CA CYS A 212 19.65 -8.81 -9.34
C CYS A 212 19.04 -10.20 -9.53
N PHE A 213 18.85 -10.66 -10.77
CA PHE A 213 18.37 -12.01 -11.05
C PHE A 213 19.33 -13.08 -10.55
N ALA A 214 20.64 -12.91 -10.81
CA ALA A 214 21.65 -13.83 -10.33
C ALA A 214 21.69 -13.89 -8.79
N ALA A 215 21.65 -12.74 -8.12
CA ALA A 215 21.60 -12.67 -6.66
C ALA A 215 20.35 -13.35 -6.11
N SER A 216 19.18 -13.14 -6.73
CA SER A 216 17.93 -13.78 -6.34
C SER A 216 17.98 -15.29 -6.54
N ALA A 217 18.54 -15.78 -7.65
CA ALA A 217 18.69 -17.20 -7.92
C ALA A 217 19.62 -17.88 -6.91
N VAL A 218 20.78 -17.29 -6.63
CA VAL A 218 21.72 -17.78 -5.60
C VAL A 218 21.05 -17.79 -4.23
N TRP A 219 20.27 -16.75 -3.92
CA TRP A 219 19.57 -16.64 -2.66
C TRP A 219 18.51 -17.72 -2.48
N VAL A 220 17.70 -18.02 -3.51
CA VAL A 220 16.70 -19.09 -3.46
C VAL A 220 17.37 -20.45 -3.19
N VAL A 221 18.48 -20.74 -3.91
CA VAL A 221 19.23 -21.98 -3.69
C VAL A 221 19.80 -22.04 -2.27
N ALA A 222 20.42 -20.96 -1.81
CA ALA A 222 20.99 -20.88 -0.46
C ALA A 222 19.91 -21.08 0.62
N MET A 223 18.74 -20.47 0.45
CA MET A 223 17.62 -20.63 1.39
C MET A 223 17.04 -22.04 1.39
N THR A 224 16.93 -22.67 0.22
CA THR A 224 16.48 -24.06 0.12
C THR A 224 17.47 -24.99 0.84
N VAL A 225 18.76 -24.80 0.63
CA VAL A 225 19.80 -25.59 1.30
C VAL A 225 19.78 -25.37 2.82
N LEU A 226 19.68 -24.10 3.25
CA LEU A 226 19.65 -23.74 4.66
C LEU A 226 18.41 -24.30 5.37
N SER A 227 17.23 -24.18 4.76
CA SER A 227 15.98 -24.72 5.31
C SER A 227 16.01 -26.23 5.44
N ASN A 228 16.52 -26.94 4.44
CA ASN A 228 16.62 -28.39 4.47
C ASN A 228 17.68 -28.87 5.48
N ALA A 229 18.83 -28.19 5.55
CA ALA A 229 19.86 -28.50 6.57
C ALA A 229 19.34 -28.23 7.99
N TRP A 230 18.52 -27.21 8.17
CA TRP A 230 17.87 -26.90 9.44
C TRP A 230 16.89 -27.97 9.88
N ASN A 231 16.18 -28.58 8.93
CA ASN A 231 15.27 -29.70 9.15
C ASN A 231 16.03 -31.07 9.31
N GLY A 232 17.36 -31.04 9.41
CA GLY A 232 18.19 -32.22 9.64
C GLY A 232 18.46 -33.06 8.41
N MET A 233 18.11 -32.59 7.21
CA MET A 233 18.44 -33.32 5.97
C MET A 233 19.93 -33.18 5.64
N LYS A 234 20.56 -34.28 5.22
CA LYS A 234 21.95 -34.25 4.79
C LYS A 234 22.10 -33.54 3.44
N LEU A 235 23.16 -32.78 3.27
CA LEU A 235 23.45 -32.08 2.01
C LEU A 235 23.39 -32.98 0.77
N SER A 236 23.86 -34.22 0.90
CA SER A 236 23.81 -35.24 -0.16
C SER A 236 22.40 -35.63 -0.58
N GLU A 237 21.41 -35.50 0.29
CA GLU A 237 20.01 -35.81 0.02
C GLU A 237 19.30 -34.62 -0.70
N ILE A 238 19.69 -33.38 -0.38
CA ILE A 238 19.16 -32.16 -0.99
C ILE A 238 19.48 -32.11 -2.50
N PHE A 239 20.68 -32.55 -2.87
CA PHE A 239 21.13 -32.55 -4.27
C PHE A 239 20.94 -33.90 -4.98
N SER A 240 20.49 -34.96 -4.27
CA SER A 240 20.14 -36.18 -4.95
C SER A 240 18.80 -35.98 -5.67
N VAL A 241 18.84 -35.98 -7.00
CA VAL A 241 17.65 -36.10 -7.85
C VAL A 241 17.17 -37.57 -7.76
N LYS A 242 16.70 -37.98 -6.61
CA LYS A 242 15.81 -39.14 -6.55
C LYS A 242 14.52 -38.67 -7.19
N GLY A 243 14.20 -39.24 -8.33
CA GLY A 243 12.97 -38.94 -9.04
C GLY A 243 11.81 -39.01 -8.05
N ALA A 244 10.89 -38.07 -8.21
CA ALA A 244 9.71 -37.93 -7.38
C ALA A 244 9.03 -39.31 -7.30
N ASP A 245 9.26 -40.01 -6.21
CA ASP A 245 8.58 -41.26 -5.94
C ASP A 245 7.13 -40.85 -5.57
N ASN A 246 6.21 -41.20 -6.47
CA ASN A 246 4.76 -40.86 -6.40
C ASN A 246 4.05 -41.54 -5.22
N SER A 247 4.77 -42.10 -4.28
CA SER A 247 4.23 -42.88 -3.15
C SER A 247 3.70 -42.04 -1.97
N ARG A 248 3.74 -40.71 -2.03
CA ARG A 248 3.23 -39.88 -0.93
C ARG A 248 1.78 -39.42 -1.06
N TYR A 249 1.08 -39.83 -2.12
CA TYR A 249 -0.34 -39.46 -2.29
C TYR A 249 -1.35 -40.51 -1.86
N ASP A 250 -0.89 -41.67 -1.34
CA ASP A 250 -1.78 -42.80 -1.00
C ASP A 250 -2.20 -42.86 0.49
N VAL A 251 -2.11 -41.76 1.24
CA VAL A 251 -2.51 -41.74 2.66
C VAL A 251 -3.55 -40.67 2.93
N ILE A 252 -4.54 -40.50 2.03
CA ILE A 252 -5.82 -39.84 2.38
C ILE A 252 -6.92 -40.54 1.57
N VAL A 253 -7.37 -41.70 2.07
CA VAL A 253 -8.72 -42.22 1.85
C VAL A 253 -9.32 -42.53 3.22
#